data_167fc8daf330661ab79daa71131da794
#
_entry.id   167fc8daf330661ab79daa71131da794
#
_cell.length_a   1.000
_cell.length_b   1.000
_cell.length_c   1.000
_cell.angle_alpha   90.00
_cell.angle_beta   90.00
_cell.angle_gamma   90.00
#
_symmetry.space_group_name_H-M   'P 1'
#
loop_
_entity.id
_entity.type
_entity.pdbx_description
1 polymer ?
#
loop_
_entity_poly.entity_id
_entity_poly.type
_entity_poly.pdbx_seq_one_letter_code
_entity_poly.pdbx_strand_id
1 'polypeptide(L)'
;MGQVSRTRRRRYEMATYVNLSRFSPEAFAESKDFIKLADAVSSRIKKECKGVTWKQSFATLGRFDVVDIVEADDPKDIEKAAMIIRSHGHSITETLVATPWKEFLAIL
;
A
#
# COMPACT_ATOMS: atom_id res chain seq x y z
N MET A 1 3.64 -4.52 -32.44
CA MET A 1 4.41 -4.83 -31.23
C MET A 1 4.07 -3.91 -30.09
N GLY A 2 4.28 -2.63 -30.25
CA GLY A 2 4.02 -1.69 -29.18
C GLY A 2 2.60 -1.67 -28.69
N GLN A 3 1.65 -1.89 -29.58
CA GLN A 3 0.26 -1.88 -29.16
C GLN A 3 -0.12 -3.08 -28.31
N VAL A 4 0.41 -4.24 -28.66
CA VAL A 4 0.16 -5.44 -27.85
C VAL A 4 0.72 -5.26 -26.45
N SER A 5 1.94 -4.73 -26.35
CA SER A 5 2.55 -4.46 -25.06
C SER A 5 1.74 -3.44 -24.27
N ARG A 6 1.25 -2.42 -24.94
CA ARG A 6 0.49 -1.36 -24.30
C ARG A 6 -0.84 -1.89 -23.78
N THR A 7 -1.51 -2.73 -24.56
CA THR A 7 -2.76 -3.35 -24.14
C THR A 7 -2.52 -4.23 -22.93
N ARG A 8 -1.44 -5.01 -22.97
CA ARG A 8 -1.10 -5.90 -21.88
C ARG A 8 -0.77 -5.10 -20.62
N ARG A 9 -0.02 -3.99 -20.77
CA ARG A 9 0.31 -3.14 -19.63
C ARG A 9 -0.96 -2.56 -19.02
N ARG A 10 -1.92 -2.17 -19.85
CA ARG A 10 -3.16 -1.60 -19.35
C ARG A 10 -3.91 -2.57 -18.48
N ARG A 11 -3.85 -3.88 -18.79
CA ARG A 11 -4.49 -4.89 -17.95
C ARG A 11 -3.88 -4.96 -16.56
N TYR A 12 -2.62 -4.58 -16.43
CA TYR A 12 -1.92 -4.64 -15.15
C TYR A 12 -1.84 -3.29 -14.47
N GLU A 13 -2.44 -2.25 -15.07
CA GLU A 13 -2.35 -0.90 -14.53
C GLU A 13 -2.90 -0.79 -13.12
N MET A 14 -3.89 -1.60 -12.78
CA MET A 14 -4.48 -1.55 -11.44
C MET A 14 -4.17 -2.82 -10.67
N ALA A 15 -2.90 -3.19 -10.67
CA ALA A 15 -2.47 -4.34 -9.88
C ALA A 15 -2.75 -4.07 -8.41
N THR A 16 -3.12 -5.12 -7.71
CA THR A 16 -3.49 -5.04 -6.30
C THR A 16 -2.31 -5.46 -5.43
N TYR A 17 -2.14 -4.72 -4.36
CA TYR A 17 -1.11 -5.00 -3.36
C TYR A 17 -1.74 -5.00 -1.97
N VAL A 18 -1.20 -5.83 -1.11
CA VAL A 18 -1.55 -5.80 0.32
C VAL A 18 -0.31 -5.27 1.04
N ASN A 19 -0.47 -4.14 1.70
CA ASN A 19 0.60 -3.55 2.49
C ASN A 19 0.33 -3.80 3.95
N LEU A 20 1.27 -4.46 4.61
CA LEU A 20 1.18 -4.79 6.02
C LEU A 20 2.13 -3.89 6.78
N SER A 21 1.62 -3.20 7.80
CA SER A 21 2.45 -2.28 8.58
C SER A 21 2.46 -2.68 10.04
N ARG A 22 3.63 -2.56 10.64
CA ARG A 22 3.83 -2.80 12.05
C ARG A 22 4.49 -1.55 12.63
N PHE A 23 3.84 -0.94 13.60
CA PHE A 23 4.33 0.30 14.19
C PHE A 23 5.42 0.04 15.21
N SER A 24 6.38 0.95 15.28
CA SER A 24 7.34 0.93 16.37
C SER A 24 6.67 1.43 17.65
N PRO A 25 7.23 1.11 18.83
CA PRO A 25 6.66 1.60 20.08
C PRO A 25 6.50 3.12 20.14
N GLU A 26 7.34 3.86 19.43
CA GLU A 26 7.28 5.32 19.41
C GLU A 26 5.98 5.84 18.84
N ALA A 27 5.39 5.12 17.88
CA ALA A 27 4.16 5.54 17.25
C ALA A 27 2.96 5.47 18.19
N PHE A 28 3.07 4.71 19.27
CA PHE A 28 1.99 4.49 20.23
C PHE A 28 2.12 5.28 21.53
N ALA A 29 3.08 6.22 21.60
CA ALA A 29 3.31 6.95 22.84
C ALA A 29 2.04 7.65 23.31
N GLU A 30 1.31 8.27 22.38
CA GLU A 30 0.07 8.96 22.68
C GLU A 30 -0.92 8.72 21.54
N SER A 31 -2.14 8.33 21.84
CA SER A 31 -3.11 8.01 20.79
C SER A 31 -3.44 9.20 19.89
N LYS A 32 -3.52 10.41 20.44
CA LYS A 32 -3.79 11.59 19.62
C LYS A 32 -2.62 11.93 18.71
N ASP A 33 -1.40 11.66 19.17
CA ASP A 33 -0.22 11.86 18.35
C ASP A 33 -0.18 10.84 17.24
N PHE A 34 -0.64 9.63 17.51
CA PHE A 34 -0.76 8.61 16.50
C PHE A 34 -1.74 9.01 15.39
N ILE A 35 -2.88 9.60 15.77
CA ILE A 35 -3.85 10.08 14.76
C ILE A 35 -3.22 11.14 13.88
N LYS A 36 -2.49 12.08 14.46
CA LYS A 36 -1.81 13.12 13.69
C LYS A 36 -0.76 12.53 12.76
N LEU A 37 -0.03 11.55 13.24
CA LEU A 37 0.98 10.87 12.43
C LEU A 37 0.34 10.16 11.25
N ALA A 38 -0.74 9.43 11.49
CA ALA A 38 -1.46 8.72 10.43
C ALA A 38 -1.98 9.69 9.38
N ASP A 39 -2.55 10.81 9.80
CA ASP A 39 -3.06 11.83 8.89
C ASP A 39 -1.93 12.45 8.05
N ALA A 40 -0.79 12.72 8.67
CA ALA A 40 0.35 13.30 7.98
C ALA A 40 0.90 12.34 6.92
N VAL A 41 1.01 11.07 7.26
CA VAL A 41 1.48 10.04 6.33
C VAL A 41 0.50 9.89 5.17
N SER A 42 -0.79 9.82 5.48
CA SER A 42 -1.84 9.68 4.46
C SER A 42 -1.84 10.86 3.50
N SER A 43 -1.74 12.07 4.02
CA SER A 43 -1.69 13.29 3.20
C SER A 43 -0.49 13.29 2.27
N ARG A 44 0.64 12.85 2.80
CA ARG A 44 1.88 12.82 2.01
C ARG A 44 1.78 11.80 0.88
N ILE A 45 1.22 10.64 1.16
CA ILE A 45 1.03 9.61 0.14
C ILE A 45 0.10 10.13 -0.96
N LYS A 46 -1.00 10.77 -0.59
CA LYS A 46 -1.93 11.33 -1.58
C LYS A 46 -1.26 12.37 -2.46
N LYS A 47 -0.39 13.16 -1.86
CA LYS A 47 0.29 14.23 -2.57
C LYS A 47 1.40 13.72 -3.48
N GLU A 48 2.17 12.77 -3.00
CA GLU A 48 3.40 12.34 -3.68
C GLU A 48 3.26 11.05 -4.47
N CYS A 49 2.26 10.24 -4.18
CA CYS A 49 2.07 8.95 -4.83
C CYS A 49 0.73 8.92 -5.58
N LYS A 50 0.63 9.73 -6.61
CA LYS A 50 -0.65 9.89 -7.33
C LYS A 50 -1.06 8.66 -8.11
N GLY A 51 -0.14 7.76 -8.41
CA GLY A 51 -0.45 6.52 -9.10
C GLY A 51 -1.01 5.44 -8.19
N VAL A 52 -1.18 5.74 -6.91
CA VAL A 52 -1.64 4.77 -5.91
C VAL A 52 -3.09 5.08 -5.53
N THR A 53 -3.94 4.06 -5.54
CA THR A 53 -5.31 4.17 -5.06
C THR A 53 -5.44 3.33 -3.80
N TRP A 54 -5.69 4.00 -2.68
CA TRP A 54 -5.89 3.32 -1.39
C TRP A 54 -7.33 2.87 -1.31
N LYS A 55 -7.55 1.56 -1.31
CA LYS A 55 -8.90 1.00 -1.38
C LYS A 55 -9.52 0.79 -0.01
N GLN A 56 -8.78 0.18 0.89
CA GLN A 56 -9.26 -0.15 2.22
C GLN A 56 -8.11 -0.23 3.20
N SER A 57 -8.40 0.05 4.45
CA SER A 57 -7.44 -0.09 5.53
C SER A 57 -8.12 -0.73 6.72
N PHE A 58 -7.43 -1.64 7.37
CA PHE A 58 -7.94 -2.33 8.56
C PHE A 58 -6.92 -2.26 9.66
N ALA A 59 -7.38 -2.01 10.88
CA ALA A 59 -6.55 -2.19 12.07
C ALA A 59 -6.64 -3.67 12.44
N THR A 60 -5.49 -4.26 12.76
CA THR A 60 -5.45 -5.68 13.08
C THR A 60 -4.69 -5.89 14.39
N LEU A 61 -4.91 -7.05 14.99
CA LEU A 61 -4.15 -7.52 16.15
C LEU A 61 -3.34 -8.72 15.72
N GLY A 62 -2.08 -8.75 16.11
CA GLY A 62 -1.20 -9.84 15.76
C GLY A 62 0.14 -9.30 15.31
N ARG A 63 0.72 -9.95 14.32
CA ARG A 63 2.05 -9.59 13.83
C ARG A 63 2.10 -8.22 13.19
N PHE A 64 1.00 -7.81 12.59
CA PHE A 64 0.89 -6.51 11.94
C PHE A 64 -0.24 -5.72 12.56
N ASP A 65 -0.12 -4.41 12.53
CA ASP A 65 -1.08 -3.50 13.14
C ASP A 65 -2.06 -2.94 12.12
N VAL A 66 -1.65 -2.86 10.86
CA VAL A 66 -2.51 -2.35 9.78
C VAL A 66 -2.36 -3.21 8.54
N VAL A 67 -3.49 -3.46 7.90
CA VAL A 67 -3.54 -4.11 6.59
C VAL A 67 -4.19 -3.14 5.62
N ASP A 68 -3.49 -2.79 4.56
CA ASP A 68 -4.00 -1.89 3.52
C ASP A 68 -4.16 -2.65 2.21
N ILE A 69 -5.29 -2.44 1.56
CA ILE A 69 -5.52 -2.93 0.21
C ILE A 69 -5.34 -1.75 -0.73
N VAL A 70 -4.40 -1.87 -1.66
CA VAL A 70 -3.95 -0.75 -2.46
C VAL A 70 -3.83 -1.19 -3.91
N GLU A 71 -4.14 -0.29 -4.82
CA GLU A 71 -3.95 -0.53 -6.25
C GLU A 71 -2.97 0.48 -6.82
N ALA A 72 -2.16 0.06 -7.77
CA ALA A 72 -1.23 0.96 -8.43
C ALA A 72 -0.87 0.43 -9.80
N ASP A 73 -0.58 1.35 -10.70
CA ASP A 73 -0.15 1.03 -12.06
C ASP A 73 1.28 0.51 -12.08
N ASP A 74 2.12 1.09 -11.24
CA ASP A 74 3.55 0.85 -11.26
C ASP A 74 4.01 0.42 -9.87
N PRO A 75 4.74 -0.70 -9.75
CA PRO A 75 5.27 -1.12 -8.45
C PRO A 75 6.11 -0.06 -7.77
N LYS A 76 6.73 0.83 -8.52
CA LYS A 76 7.54 1.91 -7.94
C LYS A 76 6.69 2.85 -7.10
N ASP A 77 5.44 3.06 -7.47
CA ASP A 77 4.55 3.90 -6.69
C ASP A 77 4.22 3.27 -5.35
N ILE A 78 4.05 1.96 -5.33
CA ILE A 78 3.84 1.21 -4.08
C ILE A 78 5.10 1.26 -3.22
N GLU A 79 6.27 1.09 -3.84
CA GLU A 79 7.54 1.16 -3.11
C GLU A 79 7.71 2.52 -2.46
N LYS A 80 7.36 3.58 -3.19
CA LYS A 80 7.45 4.93 -2.65
C LYS A 80 6.49 5.13 -1.49
N ALA A 81 5.24 4.68 -1.63
CA ALA A 81 4.26 4.78 -0.55
C ALA A 81 4.73 4.02 0.69
N ALA A 82 5.24 2.80 0.51
CA ALA A 82 5.76 2.01 1.62
C ALA A 82 6.94 2.73 2.30
N MET A 83 7.81 3.34 1.51
CA MET A 83 8.95 4.06 2.07
C MET A 83 8.51 5.27 2.89
N ILE A 84 7.47 5.97 2.45
CA ILE A 84 6.90 7.09 3.20
C ILE A 84 6.37 6.59 4.55
N ILE A 85 5.65 5.48 4.54
CA ILE A 85 5.13 4.88 5.78
C ILE A 85 6.28 4.53 6.72
N ARG A 86 7.33 3.92 6.18
CA ARG A 86 8.46 3.50 6.99
C ARG A 86 9.24 4.67 7.56
N SER A 87 9.48 5.70 6.75
CA SER A 87 10.33 6.81 7.18
C SER A 87 9.59 7.86 7.99
N HIS A 88 8.34 8.14 7.67
CA HIS A 88 7.55 9.16 8.37
C HIS A 88 6.54 8.59 9.35
N GLY A 89 6.17 7.33 9.18
CA GLY A 89 5.18 6.67 10.01
C GLY A 89 5.77 5.84 11.14
N HIS A 90 7.08 5.80 11.28
CA HIS A 90 7.75 4.97 12.30
C HIS A 90 7.28 3.52 12.24
N SER A 91 7.31 2.94 11.05
CA SER A 91 6.75 1.63 10.81
C SER A 91 7.70 0.73 10.04
N ILE A 92 7.48 -0.56 10.18
CA ILE A 92 8.07 -1.57 9.33
C ILE A 92 6.95 -2.05 8.42
N THR A 93 7.21 -2.19 7.12
CA THR A 93 6.19 -2.61 6.18
C THR A 93 6.61 -3.86 5.42
N GLU A 94 5.61 -4.59 4.98
CA GLU A 94 5.77 -5.72 4.09
C GLU A 94 4.70 -5.59 3.02
N THR A 95 5.09 -5.63 1.76
CA THR A 95 4.15 -5.45 0.65
C THR A 95 4.06 -6.73 -0.15
N LEU A 96 2.84 -7.19 -0.35
CA LEU A 96 2.55 -8.41 -1.08
C LEU A 96 1.85 -8.06 -2.38
N VAL A 97 2.25 -8.70 -3.47
CA VAL A 97 1.48 -8.64 -4.70
C VAL A 97 0.27 -9.55 -4.49
N ALA A 98 -0.91 -9.02 -4.73
CA ALA A 98 -2.15 -9.76 -4.49
C ALA A 98 -2.94 -9.84 -5.81
N THR A 99 -3.36 -11.05 -6.13
CA THR A 99 -4.18 -11.28 -7.31
C THR A 99 -5.57 -11.71 -6.84
N PRO A 100 -6.64 -11.08 -7.34
CA PRO A 100 -7.98 -11.52 -7.00
C PRO A 100 -8.11 -13.02 -7.26
N TRP A 101 -8.78 -13.71 -6.35
CA TRP A 101 -8.81 -15.17 -6.37
C TRP A 101 -9.28 -15.74 -7.70
N LYS A 102 -10.34 -15.17 -8.26
CA LYS A 102 -10.86 -15.64 -9.55
C LYS A 102 -9.86 -15.48 -10.69
N GLU A 103 -9.13 -14.38 -10.66
CA GLU A 103 -8.09 -14.15 -11.69
C GLU A 103 -6.96 -15.15 -11.53
N PHE A 104 -6.58 -15.42 -10.29
CA PHE A 104 -5.54 -16.41 -10.05
C PHE A 104 -5.95 -17.79 -10.55
N LEU A 105 -7.17 -18.21 -10.25
CA LEU A 105 -7.65 -19.50 -10.71
C LEU A 105 -7.68 -19.57 -12.23
N ALA A 106 -7.94 -18.45 -12.89
CA ALA A 106 -8.03 -18.42 -14.35
C ALA A 106 -6.69 -18.67 -15.05
N ILE A 107 -5.57 -18.45 -14.36
CA ILE A 107 -4.25 -18.69 -14.96
C ILE A 107 -3.74 -20.11 -14.69
N LEU A 108 -4.46 -20.89 -13.91
CA LEU A 108 -4.11 -22.29 -13.67
C LEU A 108 -4.77 -23.18 -14.68
#